data_8cb747f3273a1fe01e24b4026be2f6ec
#
_entry.id   8cb747f3273a1fe01e24b4026be2f6ec
#
_cell.length_a   1.000
_cell.length_b   1.000
_cell.length_c   1.000
_cell.angle_alpha   90.00
_cell.angle_beta   90.00
_cell.angle_gamma   90.00
#
_symmetry.space_group_name_H-M   'P 1'
#
loop_
_entity.id
_entity.type
_entity.pdbx_description
1 polymer ?
#
loop_
_entity_poly.entity_id
_entity_poly.type
_entity_poly.pdbx_seq_one_letter_code
_entity_poly.pdbx_strand_id
1 'polypeptide(L)'
;MMSEVRKIISRAWMAWALLSVGQAQIGEEPVRKAERVEEEVRPASAVKEPVRRAQPAGTPKEESSVGRLVSILPTVRIESPQEGQVMPWETVDVFVRVENLSIEEDGHRLHVILDNGSPIEHWNVLKPVILRGLAPGAHTLRVFLVRPDGKMLTNAEAFGRVDFYVRRQDFSNFQPLDHPYLTVNLPMDGVVIPDGEGKVWFDFTTHQAPLGKEKYRVKAVMNGVETILSARDPYPWAGLPEGRHRVVVELIDEDGDPVHEIFARVERTFEIVRTVRAVNPKEADSANLWLRR
;
A
#
# COMPACT_ATOMS: atom_id res chain seq x y z
N MET A 1 15.59 33.30 48.15
CA MET A 1 14.27 33.72 47.70
C MET A 1 13.76 32.66 46.76
N MET A 2 13.37 31.57 47.32
CA MET A 2 12.66 30.42 46.69
C MET A 2 11.45 30.14 47.56
N SER A 3 10.28 30.45 47.11
CA SER A 3 8.97 29.96 47.56
C SER A 3 7.91 30.92 47.01
N GLU A 4 7.05 30.38 46.28
CA GLU A 4 5.74 30.90 45.81
C GLU A 4 5.50 30.60 44.32
N VAL A 5 5.53 29.31 43.89
CA VAL A 5 4.77 28.84 42.73
C VAL A 5 4.40 27.35 42.97
N ARG A 6 3.62 27.13 43.99
CA ARG A 6 2.95 25.84 44.21
C ARG A 6 1.63 26.07 44.93
N LYS A 7 0.59 26.46 44.19
CA LYS A 7 -0.83 26.36 44.61
C LYS A 7 -1.70 27.00 43.53
N ILE A 8 -1.99 26.30 42.47
CA ILE A 8 -3.22 26.45 41.64
C ILE A 8 -3.20 25.27 40.66
N ILE A 9 -3.52 24.07 41.08
CA ILE A 9 -4.14 23.00 40.32
C ILE A 9 -4.65 21.99 41.35
N SER A 10 -5.80 22.25 41.90
CA SER A 10 -6.57 21.26 42.66
C SER A 10 -7.97 21.85 42.91
N ARG A 11 -8.89 21.64 41.98
CA ARG A 11 -10.35 21.67 42.19
C ARG A 11 -11.07 21.76 40.85
N ALA A 12 -11.28 20.62 40.22
CA ALA A 12 -12.37 20.42 39.25
C ALA A 12 -12.38 18.96 38.73
N TRP A 13 -12.54 18.00 39.66
CA TRP A 13 -12.92 16.63 39.29
C TRP A 13 -13.64 16.00 40.47
N MET A 14 -14.89 16.39 40.65
CA MET A 14 -15.89 15.65 41.43
C MET A 14 -17.25 16.26 41.11
N ALA A 15 -17.97 15.65 40.20
CA ALA A 15 -19.43 15.59 40.12
C ALA A 15 -19.82 15.11 38.72
N TRP A 16 -20.06 13.82 38.61
CA TRP A 16 -21.09 13.23 37.72
C TRP A 16 -20.98 11.71 37.79
N ALA A 17 -21.45 11.18 38.88
CA ALA A 17 -21.86 9.79 39.02
C ALA A 17 -23.16 9.82 39.82
N LEU A 18 -24.29 9.62 39.15
CA LEU A 18 -25.52 8.97 39.67
C LEU A 18 -26.70 9.31 38.70
N LEU A 19 -27.49 8.28 38.43
CA LEU A 19 -28.72 8.20 37.65
C LEU A 19 -28.49 7.93 36.13
N SER A 20 -28.78 6.73 35.57
CA SER A 20 -30.09 6.06 35.69
C SER A 20 -29.97 4.59 35.25
N VAL A 21 -30.42 3.69 36.08
CA VAL A 21 -30.79 2.33 35.73
C VAL A 21 -32.14 2.40 35.00
N GLY A 22 -32.14 2.23 33.68
CA GLY A 22 -33.32 2.06 32.87
C GLY A 22 -33.53 0.59 32.54
N GLN A 23 -34.57 -0.02 33.08
CA GLN A 23 -35.02 -1.37 32.75
C GLN A 23 -35.44 -1.42 31.27
N ALA A 24 -34.82 -2.27 30.49
CA ALA A 24 -35.31 -2.65 29.15
C ALA A 24 -36.38 -3.72 29.35
N GLN A 25 -37.61 -3.38 29.02
CA GLN A 25 -38.71 -4.34 28.84
C GLN A 25 -38.48 -5.14 27.54
N ILE A 26 -38.50 -6.46 27.71
CA ILE A 26 -38.51 -7.42 26.63
C ILE A 26 -39.92 -7.41 26.04
N GLY A 27 -40.09 -6.86 24.85
CA GLY A 27 -41.30 -6.95 24.05
C GLY A 27 -41.30 -8.26 23.25
N GLU A 28 -42.25 -9.13 23.55
CA GLU A 28 -42.53 -10.34 22.74
C GLU A 28 -43.10 -9.93 21.38
N GLU A 29 -42.42 -10.30 20.30
CA GLU A 29 -42.98 -10.23 18.94
C GLU A 29 -43.95 -11.41 18.69
N PRO A 30 -45.12 -11.18 18.08
CA PRO A 30 -46.06 -12.23 17.77
C PRO A 30 -45.63 -13.07 16.56
N VAL A 31 -45.59 -14.37 16.76
CA VAL A 31 -45.37 -15.39 15.72
C VAL A 31 -46.41 -15.25 14.62
N ARG A 32 -46.04 -14.90 13.39
CA ARG A 32 -46.87 -14.94 12.21
C ARG A 32 -47.03 -16.40 11.76
N LYS A 33 -48.24 -16.90 11.81
CA LYS A 33 -48.66 -18.15 11.25
C LYS A 33 -48.41 -18.17 9.73
N ALA A 34 -47.70 -19.21 9.26
CA ALA A 34 -47.56 -19.50 7.85
C ALA A 34 -48.93 -19.94 7.26
N GLU A 35 -49.40 -19.21 6.30
CA GLU A 35 -50.56 -19.50 5.50
C GLU A 35 -50.19 -20.49 4.41
N ARG A 36 -50.86 -21.63 4.39
CA ARG A 36 -50.65 -22.72 3.45
C ARG A 36 -51.36 -22.34 2.13
N VAL A 37 -50.59 -22.10 1.07
CA VAL A 37 -51.12 -21.92 -0.28
C VAL A 37 -51.35 -23.31 -0.88
N GLU A 38 -52.59 -23.64 -1.11
CA GLU A 38 -52.99 -24.84 -1.86
C GLU A 38 -52.79 -24.60 -3.37
N GLU A 39 -51.95 -25.42 -3.97
CA GLU A 39 -51.66 -25.40 -5.40
C GLU A 39 -52.76 -26.16 -6.15
N GLU A 40 -53.61 -25.43 -6.87
CA GLU A 40 -54.67 -25.94 -7.69
C GLU A 40 -54.13 -26.53 -9.01
N VAL A 41 -54.13 -27.86 -9.11
CA VAL A 41 -53.71 -28.58 -10.31
C VAL A 41 -54.79 -28.47 -11.37
N ARG A 42 -54.53 -27.76 -12.49
CA ARG A 42 -55.40 -27.77 -13.69
C ARG A 42 -54.97 -28.85 -14.67
N PRO A 43 -55.92 -29.57 -15.31
CA PRO A 43 -55.61 -30.66 -16.24
C PRO A 43 -55.06 -30.09 -17.58
N ALA A 44 -54.13 -30.82 -18.15
CA ALA A 44 -53.51 -30.55 -19.43
C ALA A 44 -54.49 -30.68 -20.59
N SER A 45 -54.68 -29.59 -21.34
CA SER A 45 -55.38 -29.62 -22.64
C SER A 45 -54.39 -29.90 -23.75
N ALA A 46 -54.64 -30.96 -24.52
CA ALA A 46 -53.84 -31.33 -25.69
C ALA A 46 -53.99 -30.28 -26.80
N VAL A 47 -52.88 -29.66 -27.14
CA VAL A 47 -52.74 -28.75 -28.31
C VAL A 47 -52.00 -29.51 -29.41
N LYS A 48 -52.71 -29.67 -30.54
CA LYS A 48 -52.20 -30.24 -31.80
C LYS A 48 -51.08 -29.36 -32.34
N GLU A 49 -49.93 -29.96 -32.60
CA GLU A 49 -48.80 -29.29 -33.29
C GLU A 49 -49.19 -29.02 -34.77
N PRO A 50 -48.92 -27.79 -35.28
CA PRO A 50 -48.88 -27.56 -36.73
C PRO A 50 -47.48 -27.89 -37.27
N VAL A 51 -47.48 -28.76 -38.27
CA VAL A 51 -46.30 -29.14 -39.08
C VAL A 51 -45.63 -27.85 -39.62
N ARG A 52 -44.47 -27.52 -39.16
CA ARG A 52 -43.63 -26.46 -39.73
C ARG A 52 -42.87 -26.99 -40.93
N ARG A 53 -43.14 -26.39 -42.08
CA ARG A 53 -42.33 -26.53 -43.30
C ARG A 53 -40.90 -26.14 -43.03
N ALA A 54 -39.94 -26.98 -43.45
CA ALA A 54 -38.52 -26.71 -43.44
C ALA A 54 -38.21 -25.45 -44.24
N GLN A 55 -37.59 -24.45 -43.58
CA GLN A 55 -36.93 -23.35 -44.27
C GLN A 55 -35.49 -23.77 -44.62
N PRO A 56 -34.94 -23.30 -45.77
CA PRO A 56 -33.58 -23.66 -46.16
C PRO A 56 -32.55 -23.12 -45.14
N ALA A 57 -31.55 -23.94 -44.87
CA ALA A 57 -30.43 -23.62 -44.01
C ALA A 57 -29.75 -22.32 -44.44
N GLY A 58 -29.91 -21.30 -43.65
CA GLY A 58 -29.07 -20.08 -43.73
C GLY A 58 -27.64 -20.47 -43.38
N THR A 59 -26.72 -20.01 -44.24
CA THR A 59 -25.27 -20.04 -44.01
C THR A 59 -24.91 -19.72 -42.53
N PRO A 60 -24.01 -20.48 -41.91
CA PRO A 60 -23.52 -20.12 -40.58
C PRO A 60 -22.87 -18.75 -40.69
N LYS A 61 -23.44 -17.74 -40.04
CA LYS A 61 -22.66 -16.55 -39.73
C LYS A 61 -21.53 -17.05 -38.82
N GLU A 62 -20.31 -16.97 -39.33
CA GLU A 62 -19.13 -17.00 -38.50
C GLU A 62 -19.31 -15.89 -37.45
N GLU A 63 -19.75 -16.28 -36.24
CA GLU A 63 -19.51 -15.48 -35.07
C GLU A 63 -18.00 -15.43 -34.94
N SER A 64 -17.46 -14.33 -35.46
CA SER A 64 -16.10 -13.91 -35.17
C SER A 64 -15.97 -13.98 -33.64
N SER A 65 -15.35 -15.07 -33.16
CA SER A 65 -14.80 -15.16 -31.81
C SER A 65 -13.68 -14.13 -31.73
N VAL A 66 -14.06 -12.88 -31.55
CA VAL A 66 -13.13 -11.87 -31.02
C VAL A 66 -12.77 -12.41 -29.65
N GLY A 67 -11.68 -13.18 -29.62
CA GLY A 67 -11.07 -13.64 -28.40
C GLY A 67 -10.88 -12.40 -27.54
N ARG A 68 -11.65 -12.35 -26.45
CA ARG A 68 -11.47 -11.34 -25.40
C ARG A 68 -10.03 -11.52 -24.95
N LEU A 69 -9.14 -10.67 -25.43
CA LEU A 69 -7.79 -10.57 -24.91
C LEU A 69 -7.96 -10.15 -23.46
N VAL A 70 -8.01 -11.14 -22.58
CA VAL A 70 -7.89 -10.92 -21.14
C VAL A 70 -6.46 -10.42 -20.97
N SER A 71 -6.29 -9.12 -20.83
CA SER A 71 -5.01 -8.54 -20.45
C SER A 71 -4.66 -9.11 -19.08
N ILE A 72 -3.71 -10.04 -19.06
CA ILE A 72 -3.23 -10.67 -17.83
C ILE A 72 -2.23 -9.70 -17.23
N LEU A 73 -2.71 -8.80 -16.37
CA LEU A 73 -1.87 -7.82 -15.69
C LEU A 73 -1.04 -8.48 -14.58
N PRO A 74 0.20 -8.03 -14.36
CA PRO A 74 0.96 -8.43 -13.17
C PRO A 74 0.20 -8.11 -11.89
N THR A 75 0.16 -9.08 -10.98
CA THR A 75 -0.58 -8.96 -9.72
C THR A 75 0.33 -9.31 -8.56
N VAL A 76 0.21 -8.56 -7.46
CA VAL A 76 0.87 -8.85 -6.19
C VAL A 76 -0.15 -9.04 -5.09
N ARG A 77 0.05 -10.05 -4.24
CA ARG A 77 -0.76 -10.30 -3.04
C ARG A 77 0.13 -10.58 -1.85
N ILE A 78 -0.17 -9.96 -0.73
CA ILE A 78 0.46 -10.24 0.55
C ILE A 78 -0.31 -11.42 1.16
N GLU A 79 0.36 -12.57 1.34
CA GLU A 79 -0.24 -13.78 1.93
C GLU A 79 -0.10 -13.79 3.44
N SER A 80 0.99 -13.20 3.97
CA SER A 80 1.23 -13.00 5.40
C SER A 80 2.09 -11.75 5.61
N PRO A 81 1.82 -10.93 6.65
CA PRO A 81 0.65 -10.98 7.52
C PRO A 81 -0.66 -10.69 6.78
N GLN A 82 -1.79 -11.10 7.35
CA GLN A 82 -3.13 -10.80 6.85
C GLN A 82 -3.65 -9.48 7.42
N GLU A 83 -4.66 -8.91 6.77
CA GLU A 83 -5.33 -7.69 7.23
C GLU A 83 -5.86 -7.85 8.66
N GLY A 84 -5.50 -6.91 9.54
CA GLY A 84 -5.88 -6.90 10.94
C GLY A 84 -5.23 -7.97 11.83
N GLN A 85 -4.32 -8.79 11.29
CA GLN A 85 -3.67 -9.86 12.03
C GLN A 85 -2.80 -9.33 13.16
N VAL A 86 -2.87 -9.96 14.35
CA VAL A 86 -1.96 -9.68 15.46
C VAL A 86 -0.82 -10.70 15.45
N MET A 87 0.37 -10.23 15.15
CA MET A 87 1.58 -11.04 15.18
C MET A 87 2.14 -11.13 16.61
N PRO A 88 2.44 -12.33 17.11
CA PRO A 88 2.86 -12.49 18.51
C PRO A 88 4.31 -12.06 18.77
N TRP A 89 5.11 -11.89 17.73
CA TRP A 89 6.55 -11.62 17.81
C TRP A 89 6.93 -10.34 17.10
N GLU A 90 8.04 -9.71 17.50
CA GLU A 90 8.65 -8.52 16.89
C GLU A 90 9.38 -8.85 15.56
N THR A 91 9.42 -10.12 15.19
CA THR A 91 9.90 -10.57 13.89
C THR A 91 8.73 -11.11 13.11
N VAL A 92 8.54 -10.59 11.90
CA VAL A 92 7.43 -10.94 11.03
C VAL A 92 7.97 -11.41 9.68
N ASP A 93 7.58 -12.61 9.28
CA ASP A 93 7.87 -13.16 7.97
C ASP A 93 6.77 -12.74 7.00
N VAL A 94 7.16 -12.00 5.97
CA VAL A 94 6.25 -11.50 4.93
C VAL A 94 6.31 -12.45 3.74
N PHE A 95 5.18 -13.08 3.45
CA PHE A 95 5.01 -13.92 2.26
C PHE A 95 4.20 -13.17 1.20
N VAL A 96 4.70 -13.20 -0.02
CA VAL A 96 4.10 -12.48 -1.15
C VAL A 96 3.94 -13.43 -2.32
N ARG A 97 2.78 -13.40 -2.95
CA ARG A 97 2.51 -14.07 -4.24
C ARG A 97 2.53 -13.06 -5.36
N VAL A 98 3.24 -13.40 -6.44
CA VAL A 98 3.24 -12.65 -7.70
C VAL A 98 2.67 -13.53 -8.80
N GLU A 99 1.77 -12.99 -9.58
CA GLU A 99 1.17 -13.67 -10.72
C GLU A 99 1.40 -12.84 -12.00
N ASN A 100 1.55 -13.53 -13.12
CA ASN A 100 1.70 -12.94 -14.46
C ASN A 100 2.98 -12.10 -14.66
N LEU A 101 4.00 -12.30 -13.81
CA LEU A 101 5.30 -11.64 -13.95
C LEU A 101 6.39 -12.52 -13.33
N SER A 102 7.51 -12.70 -14.03
CA SER A 102 8.72 -13.30 -13.46
C SER A 102 9.46 -12.28 -12.61
N ILE A 103 9.90 -12.69 -11.42
CA ILE A 103 10.68 -11.88 -10.50
C ILE A 103 12.10 -12.41 -10.47
N GLU A 104 13.07 -11.54 -10.77
CA GLU A 104 14.49 -11.88 -10.92
C GLU A 104 15.37 -10.76 -10.38
N GLU A 105 16.59 -11.07 -9.98
CA GLU A 105 17.52 -10.09 -9.40
C GLU A 105 17.82 -8.93 -10.33
N ASP A 106 18.11 -9.19 -11.61
CA ASP A 106 18.37 -8.19 -12.64
C ASP A 106 17.12 -7.82 -13.45
N GLY A 107 15.97 -8.37 -13.09
CA GLY A 107 14.70 -8.19 -13.76
C GLY A 107 13.71 -7.34 -12.97
N HIS A 108 12.44 -7.73 -13.09
CA HIS A 108 11.41 -7.17 -12.23
C HIS A 108 11.60 -7.66 -10.79
N ARG A 109 11.36 -6.77 -9.83
CA ARG A 109 11.54 -7.04 -8.40
C ARG A 109 10.31 -6.62 -7.61
N LEU A 110 10.28 -7.04 -6.36
CA LEU A 110 9.37 -6.53 -5.35
C LEU A 110 10.08 -5.46 -4.53
N HIS A 111 9.38 -4.38 -4.25
CA HIS A 111 9.73 -3.45 -3.19
C HIS A 111 8.73 -3.60 -2.04
N VAL A 112 9.26 -3.68 -0.84
CA VAL A 112 8.49 -3.85 0.40
C VAL A 112 8.76 -2.67 1.31
N ILE A 113 7.72 -1.96 1.70
CA ILE A 113 7.79 -0.82 2.61
C ILE A 113 7.01 -1.16 3.88
N LEU A 114 7.68 -1.07 5.03
CA LEU A 114 7.04 -1.09 6.33
C LEU A 114 6.86 0.35 6.80
N ASP A 115 5.63 0.70 7.16
CA ASP A 115 5.26 2.05 7.59
C ASP A 115 5.71 3.12 6.58
N ASN A 116 6.55 4.07 7.00
CA ASN A 116 7.16 5.08 6.13
C ASN A 116 8.66 4.84 5.86
N GLY A 117 9.13 3.63 6.11
CA GLY A 117 10.52 3.23 5.89
C GLY A 117 10.92 3.26 4.41
N SER A 118 12.23 3.10 4.17
CA SER A 118 12.77 2.92 2.82
C SER A 118 12.35 1.57 2.26
N PRO A 119 12.13 1.46 0.93
CA PRO A 119 11.86 0.18 0.31
C PRO A 119 12.97 -0.85 0.56
N ILE A 120 12.57 -2.08 0.80
CA ILE A 120 13.42 -3.27 0.83
C ILE A 120 13.23 -3.98 -0.51
N GLU A 121 14.31 -4.15 -1.28
CA GLU A 121 14.27 -4.91 -2.53
C GLU A 121 14.18 -6.41 -2.24
N HIS A 122 13.36 -7.10 -3.01
CA HIS A 122 13.20 -8.56 -2.90
C HIS A 122 12.95 -9.18 -4.28
N TRP A 123 13.71 -10.24 -4.61
CA TRP A 123 13.63 -10.92 -5.92
C TRP A 123 13.43 -12.44 -5.82
N ASN A 124 13.26 -12.97 -4.61
CA ASN A 124 13.03 -14.39 -4.41
C ASN A 124 11.70 -14.66 -3.69
N VAL A 125 10.61 -14.73 -4.44
CA VAL A 125 9.25 -14.94 -3.90
C VAL A 125 9.05 -16.30 -3.19
N LEU A 126 10.01 -17.22 -3.32
CA LEU A 126 9.98 -18.49 -2.57
C LEU A 126 10.51 -18.34 -1.13
N LYS A 127 11.11 -17.20 -0.80
CA LYS A 127 11.58 -16.87 0.54
C LYS A 127 10.80 -15.69 1.08
N PRO A 128 10.52 -15.66 2.40
CA PRO A 128 9.89 -14.50 3.00
C PRO A 128 10.84 -13.30 3.09
N VAL A 129 10.29 -12.09 3.06
CA VAL A 129 10.98 -10.91 3.57
C VAL A 129 10.85 -10.91 5.08
N ILE A 130 11.98 -10.89 5.81
CA ILE A 130 11.98 -10.97 7.27
C ILE A 130 12.12 -9.56 7.84
N LEU A 131 11.05 -9.07 8.44
CA LEU A 131 11.03 -7.82 9.18
C LEU A 131 11.38 -8.09 10.64
N ARG A 132 12.34 -7.36 11.21
CA ARG A 132 12.86 -7.60 12.56
C ARG A 132 12.76 -6.36 13.44
N GLY A 133 12.55 -6.58 14.74
CA GLY A 133 12.56 -5.51 15.73
C GLY A 133 11.40 -4.55 15.59
N LEU A 134 10.23 -5.04 15.16
CA LEU A 134 9.03 -4.22 15.03
C LEU A 134 8.54 -3.82 16.43
N ALA A 135 8.16 -2.56 16.56
CA ALA A 135 7.56 -2.06 17.80
C ALA A 135 6.17 -2.70 18.02
N PRO A 136 5.71 -2.86 19.24
CA PRO A 136 4.33 -3.24 19.48
C PRO A 136 3.34 -2.17 19.00
N GLY A 137 2.25 -2.60 18.35
CA GLY A 137 1.21 -1.72 17.81
C GLY A 137 0.91 -1.93 16.35
N ALA A 138 0.27 -0.94 15.71
CA ALA A 138 -0.11 -0.97 14.31
C ALA A 138 1.07 -0.77 13.38
N HIS A 139 1.08 -1.52 12.29
CA HIS A 139 2.02 -1.41 11.19
C HIS A 139 1.29 -1.51 9.85
N THR A 140 1.74 -0.73 8.88
CA THR A 140 1.27 -0.79 7.50
C THR A 140 2.37 -1.35 6.60
N LEU A 141 2.06 -2.46 5.95
CA LEU A 141 2.93 -3.10 4.95
C LEU A 141 2.43 -2.78 3.55
N ARG A 142 3.31 -2.24 2.71
CA ARG A 142 3.05 -1.98 1.30
C ARG A 142 4.02 -2.77 0.46
N VAL A 143 3.52 -3.48 -0.54
CA VAL A 143 4.33 -4.29 -1.45
C VAL A 143 3.92 -3.96 -2.88
N PHE A 144 4.88 -3.74 -3.75
CA PHE A 144 4.60 -3.43 -5.14
C PHE A 144 5.69 -3.94 -6.07
N LEU A 145 5.31 -4.08 -7.33
CA LEU A 145 6.18 -4.54 -8.39
C LEU A 145 6.93 -3.36 -9.02
N VAL A 146 8.21 -3.55 -9.28
CA VAL A 146 9.06 -2.58 -9.97
C VAL A 146 9.70 -3.20 -11.20
N ARG A 147 9.98 -2.32 -12.18
CA ARG A 147 10.70 -2.65 -13.41
C ARG A 147 12.20 -2.84 -13.14
N PRO A 148 12.98 -3.36 -14.10
CA PRO A 148 14.43 -3.45 -13.97
C PRO A 148 15.12 -2.11 -13.65
N ASP A 149 14.55 -0.98 -14.10
CA ASP A 149 15.02 0.38 -13.78
C ASP A 149 14.60 0.87 -12.39
N GLY A 150 13.98 0.03 -11.57
CA GLY A 150 13.54 0.30 -10.20
C GLY A 150 12.25 1.10 -10.09
N LYS A 151 11.63 1.55 -11.19
CA LYS A 151 10.38 2.32 -11.14
C LYS A 151 9.16 1.41 -11.00
N MET A 152 8.13 1.89 -10.29
CA MET A 152 6.89 1.15 -10.05
C MET A 152 6.16 0.78 -11.35
N LEU A 153 5.50 -0.38 -11.37
CA LEU A 153 4.47 -0.66 -12.33
C LEU A 153 3.24 0.22 -12.02
N THR A 154 2.51 0.60 -13.07
CA THR A 154 1.42 1.58 -12.96
C THR A 154 0.03 0.98 -12.79
N ASN A 155 -0.12 -0.33 -13.03
CA ASN A 155 -1.40 -1.02 -12.84
C ASN A 155 -1.69 -1.24 -11.35
N ALA A 156 -2.95 -1.08 -10.97
CA ALA A 156 -3.37 -1.12 -9.57
C ALA A 156 -3.10 -2.48 -8.89
N GLU A 157 -3.21 -3.57 -9.65
CA GLU A 157 -3.01 -4.95 -9.17
C GLU A 157 -1.54 -5.24 -8.83
N ALA A 158 -0.61 -4.40 -9.31
CA ALA A 158 0.82 -4.49 -8.99
C ALA A 158 1.18 -3.88 -7.62
N PHE A 159 0.19 -3.41 -6.87
CA PHE A 159 0.34 -2.83 -5.54
C PHE A 159 -0.56 -3.55 -4.54
N GLY A 160 0.01 -3.92 -3.38
CA GLY A 160 -0.71 -4.50 -2.24
C GLY A 160 -0.42 -3.72 -0.95
N ARG A 161 -1.42 -3.61 -0.10
CA ARG A 161 -1.31 -3.05 1.25
C ARG A 161 -2.02 -3.96 2.23
N VAL A 162 -1.45 -4.11 3.43
CA VAL A 162 -2.02 -4.80 4.57
C VAL A 162 -1.67 -4.02 5.84
N ASP A 163 -2.64 -3.80 6.69
CA ASP A 163 -2.45 -3.26 8.03
C ASP A 163 -2.50 -4.41 9.05
N PHE A 164 -1.50 -4.52 9.90
CA PHE A 164 -1.37 -5.59 10.89
C PHE A 164 -0.86 -5.04 12.22
N TYR A 165 -0.86 -5.87 13.24
CA TYR A 165 -0.44 -5.48 14.58
C TYR A 165 0.65 -6.39 15.09
N VAL A 166 1.55 -5.84 15.91
CA VAL A 166 2.56 -6.60 16.63
C VAL A 166 2.23 -6.60 18.13
N ARG A 167 2.15 -7.78 18.73
CA ARG A 167 1.88 -8.07 20.15
C ARG A 167 0.52 -7.57 20.65
N ARG A 168 0.07 -6.39 20.25
CA ARG A 168 -1.20 -5.80 20.71
C ARG A 168 -1.83 -4.97 19.60
N GLN A 169 -3.13 -4.91 19.62
CA GLN A 169 -3.89 -4.01 18.74
C GLN A 169 -3.88 -2.60 19.34
N ASP A 170 -3.19 -1.69 18.64
CA ASP A 170 -2.97 -0.30 19.04
C ASP A 170 -2.98 0.53 17.77
N PHE A 171 -3.70 1.64 17.76
CA PHE A 171 -3.95 2.46 16.58
C PHE A 171 -3.03 3.70 16.51
N SER A 172 -1.99 3.80 17.33
CA SER A 172 -1.11 4.97 17.39
C SER A 172 -0.36 5.26 16.07
N ASN A 173 -0.11 4.22 15.26
CA ASN A 173 0.54 4.33 13.94
C ASN A 173 -0.36 3.78 12.83
N PHE A 174 -1.67 3.94 12.99
CA PHE A 174 -2.66 3.44 12.04
C PHE A 174 -3.05 4.53 11.04
N GLN A 175 -2.93 4.23 9.75
CA GLN A 175 -3.35 5.08 8.65
C GLN A 175 -4.64 4.51 8.04
N PRO A 176 -5.81 5.15 8.19
CA PRO A 176 -7.04 4.69 7.57
C PRO A 176 -6.92 4.57 6.04
N LEU A 177 -7.57 3.55 5.46
CA LEU A 177 -7.51 3.27 4.02
C LEU A 177 -8.17 4.34 3.15
N ASP A 178 -9.15 5.05 3.70
CA ASP A 178 -9.91 6.12 3.05
C ASP A 178 -9.27 7.51 3.22
N HIS A 179 -8.19 7.62 4.00
CA HIS A 179 -7.43 8.86 4.15
C HIS A 179 -6.31 8.98 3.10
N PRO A 180 -5.94 10.20 2.70
CA PRO A 180 -4.90 10.42 1.71
C PRO A 180 -3.51 10.05 2.25
N TYR A 181 -2.71 9.33 1.46
CA TYR A 181 -1.34 9.02 1.80
C TYR A 181 -0.43 8.90 0.57
N LEU A 182 0.87 8.93 0.83
CA LEU A 182 1.95 8.91 -0.14
C LEU A 182 2.78 7.63 0.02
N THR A 183 3.21 7.04 -1.10
CA THR A 183 4.20 5.96 -1.13
C THR A 183 5.37 6.43 -1.99
N VAL A 184 6.54 6.62 -1.40
CA VAL A 184 7.77 6.99 -2.10
C VAL A 184 8.60 5.74 -2.36
N ASN A 185 8.81 5.45 -3.62
CA ASN A 185 9.63 4.34 -4.08
C ASN A 185 11.11 4.74 -4.22
N LEU A 186 11.39 5.76 -5.01
CA LEU A 186 12.74 6.26 -5.24
C LEU A 186 12.85 7.73 -4.85
N PRO A 187 14.03 8.19 -4.40
CA PRO A 187 15.21 7.40 -4.06
C PRO A 187 15.01 6.59 -2.79
N MET A 188 15.71 5.47 -2.69
CA MET A 188 15.83 4.71 -1.44
C MET A 188 16.91 5.32 -0.56
N ASP A 189 16.87 5.05 0.75
CA ASP A 189 17.97 5.37 1.64
C ASP A 189 19.21 4.55 1.29
N GLY A 190 20.39 5.09 1.56
CA GLY A 190 21.66 4.42 1.30
C GLY A 190 22.35 4.91 0.04
N VAL A 191 22.94 4.01 -0.74
CA VAL A 191 23.72 4.37 -1.94
C VAL A 191 22.82 4.41 -3.17
N VAL A 192 22.88 5.50 -3.92
CA VAL A 192 22.19 5.70 -5.18
C VAL A 192 23.20 5.89 -6.30
N ILE A 193 23.08 5.08 -7.33
CA ILE A 193 23.87 5.23 -8.56
C ILE A 193 22.96 5.89 -9.59
N PRO A 194 23.32 7.09 -10.11
CA PRO A 194 22.58 7.72 -11.18
C PRO A 194 22.52 6.83 -12.42
N ASP A 195 21.49 7.00 -13.23
CA ASP A 195 21.38 6.28 -14.50
C ASP A 195 22.48 6.66 -15.51
N GLY A 196 22.47 6.04 -16.71
CA GLY A 196 23.46 6.30 -17.76
C GLY A 196 23.50 7.75 -18.25
N GLU A 197 22.50 8.57 -17.93
CA GLU A 197 22.42 10.00 -18.23
C GLU A 197 22.75 10.88 -17.00
N GLY A 198 23.15 10.27 -15.89
CA GLY A 198 23.49 10.97 -14.65
C GLY A 198 22.27 11.47 -13.86
N LYS A 199 21.10 10.90 -14.07
CA LYS A 199 19.85 11.27 -13.39
C LYS A 199 19.59 10.38 -12.19
N VAL A 200 19.09 10.98 -11.11
CA VAL A 200 18.48 10.31 -9.96
C VAL A 200 16.97 10.43 -10.11
N TRP A 201 16.27 9.31 -10.05
CA TRP A 201 14.85 9.30 -10.26
C TRP A 201 14.07 9.47 -8.95
N PHE A 202 13.03 10.29 -9.01
CA PHE A 202 11.99 10.37 -7.99
C PHE A 202 10.74 9.64 -8.51
N ASP A 203 10.37 8.56 -7.84
CA ASP A 203 9.25 7.71 -8.20
C ASP A 203 8.35 7.49 -6.98
N PHE A 204 7.07 7.74 -7.16
CA PHE A 204 6.09 7.72 -6.07
C PHE A 204 4.68 7.40 -6.59
N THR A 205 3.79 7.09 -5.67
CA THR A 205 2.35 7.03 -5.93
C THR A 205 1.58 7.63 -4.77
N THR A 206 0.38 8.14 -5.05
CA THR A 206 -0.55 8.65 -4.03
C THR A 206 -1.79 7.78 -3.99
N HIS A 207 -2.37 7.67 -2.80
CA HIS A 207 -3.58 6.90 -2.54
C HIS A 207 -4.60 7.81 -1.88
N GLN A 208 -5.88 7.71 -2.27
CA GLN A 208 -6.95 8.62 -1.84
C GLN A 208 -6.63 10.11 -2.05
N ALA A 209 -5.66 10.41 -2.90
CA ALA A 209 -5.17 11.75 -3.21
C ALA A 209 -4.96 11.89 -4.73
N PRO A 210 -6.02 12.13 -5.51
CA PRO A 210 -5.92 12.34 -6.94
C PRO A 210 -5.10 13.60 -7.23
N LEU A 211 -4.01 13.43 -8.00
CA LEU A 211 -3.12 14.53 -8.34
C LEU A 211 -3.69 15.43 -9.43
N GLY A 212 -3.37 16.72 -9.36
CA GLY A 212 -3.76 17.72 -10.34
C GLY A 212 -3.35 19.13 -9.92
N LYS A 213 -3.45 20.10 -10.83
CA LYS A 213 -3.09 21.50 -10.55
C LYS A 213 -3.94 22.12 -9.44
N GLU A 214 -5.23 21.77 -9.40
CA GLU A 214 -6.23 22.24 -8.45
C GLU A 214 -6.74 21.08 -7.58
N LYS A 215 -5.84 20.19 -7.20
CA LYS A 215 -6.07 19.00 -6.38
C LYS A 215 -4.85 18.78 -5.52
N TYR A 216 -4.73 17.57 -4.98
CA TYR A 216 -3.49 17.18 -4.31
C TYR A 216 -2.29 17.31 -5.24
N ARG A 217 -1.15 17.69 -4.67
CA ARG A 217 0.17 17.75 -5.32
C ARG A 217 1.21 17.17 -4.39
N VAL A 218 2.35 16.79 -4.94
CA VAL A 218 3.48 16.30 -4.16
C VAL A 218 4.58 17.34 -4.20
N LYS A 219 4.95 17.84 -3.02
CA LYS A 219 6.06 18.76 -2.82
C LYS A 219 7.30 17.97 -2.42
N ALA A 220 8.35 18.02 -3.21
CA ALA A 220 9.64 17.42 -2.90
C ALA A 220 10.69 18.52 -2.70
N VAL A 221 11.32 18.53 -1.54
CA VAL A 221 12.40 19.48 -1.20
C VAL A 221 13.73 18.73 -1.15
N MET A 222 14.53 18.86 -2.20
CA MET A 222 15.84 18.25 -2.35
C MET A 222 16.92 19.26 -2.01
N ASN A 223 17.65 19.05 -0.91
CA ASN A 223 18.72 19.97 -0.47
C ASN A 223 18.29 21.45 -0.39
N GLY A 224 17.03 21.71 -0.03
CA GLY A 224 16.45 23.04 0.05
C GLY A 224 15.85 23.58 -1.26
N VAL A 225 15.95 22.85 -2.36
CA VAL A 225 15.30 23.19 -3.63
C VAL A 225 13.94 22.48 -3.71
N GLU A 226 12.89 23.28 -3.88
CA GLU A 226 11.53 22.80 -3.96
C GLU A 226 11.12 22.41 -5.39
N THR A 227 10.40 21.31 -5.52
CA THR A 227 9.75 20.86 -6.74
C THR A 227 8.32 20.43 -6.42
N ILE A 228 7.33 20.96 -7.14
CA ILE A 228 5.92 20.61 -6.97
C ILE A 228 5.46 19.79 -8.17
N LEU A 229 4.92 18.60 -7.91
CA LEU A 229 4.46 17.65 -8.90
C LEU A 229 2.94 17.48 -8.82
N SER A 230 2.27 17.64 -9.94
CA SER A 230 0.83 17.47 -10.10
C SER A 230 0.44 16.23 -10.93
N ALA A 231 1.42 15.39 -11.24
CA ALA A 231 1.25 14.14 -11.98
C ALA A 231 2.11 13.04 -11.34
N ARG A 232 1.75 11.79 -11.62
CA ARG A 232 2.38 10.60 -11.04
C ARG A 232 3.59 10.10 -11.83
N ASP A 233 3.99 10.80 -12.88
CA ASP A 233 5.12 10.41 -13.70
C ASP A 233 6.43 10.49 -12.90
N PRO A 234 7.34 9.50 -13.02
CA PRO A 234 8.64 9.56 -12.39
C PRO A 234 9.40 10.83 -12.81
N TYR A 235 9.94 11.56 -11.84
CA TYR A 235 10.60 12.83 -12.07
C TYR A 235 12.13 12.69 -12.00
N PRO A 236 12.90 13.14 -13.00
CA PRO A 236 14.34 13.06 -12.99
C PRO A 236 14.99 14.27 -12.32
N TRP A 237 15.81 14.06 -11.32
CA TRP A 237 16.77 15.06 -10.84
C TRP A 237 18.10 14.89 -11.58
N ALA A 238 18.49 15.89 -12.34
CA ALA A 238 19.74 15.92 -13.07
C ALA A 238 20.77 16.84 -12.39
N GLY A 239 22.06 16.57 -12.61
CA GLY A 239 23.14 17.45 -12.16
C GLY A 239 23.40 17.45 -10.64
N LEU A 240 22.83 16.51 -9.89
CA LEU A 240 23.16 16.37 -8.48
C LEU A 240 24.63 15.95 -8.32
N PRO A 241 25.42 16.60 -7.43
CA PRO A 241 26.82 16.20 -7.20
C PRO A 241 26.91 14.85 -6.47
N GLU A 242 28.10 14.27 -6.43
CA GLU A 242 28.38 13.13 -5.56
C GLU A 242 28.30 13.56 -4.09
N GLY A 243 27.99 12.61 -3.20
CA GLY A 243 27.91 12.81 -1.77
C GLY A 243 26.48 12.68 -1.23
N ARG A 244 26.29 13.14 -0.01
CA ARG A 244 25.05 12.96 0.76
C ARG A 244 23.98 13.96 0.34
N HIS A 245 22.78 13.45 0.13
CA HIS A 245 21.58 14.19 -0.21
C HIS A 245 20.44 13.86 0.76
N ARG A 246 19.58 14.85 0.97
CA ARG A 246 18.35 14.68 1.75
C ARG A 246 17.18 15.22 0.95
N VAL A 247 16.13 14.43 0.84
CA VAL A 247 14.85 14.86 0.27
C VAL A 247 13.74 14.69 1.29
N VAL A 248 12.91 15.71 1.39
CA VAL A 248 11.65 15.69 2.13
C VAL A 248 10.53 15.76 1.12
N VAL A 249 9.63 14.79 1.18
CA VAL A 249 8.47 14.68 0.28
C VAL A 249 7.21 14.80 1.09
N GLU A 250 6.32 15.71 0.71
CA GLU A 250 5.07 15.97 1.39
C GLU A 250 3.91 15.98 0.40
N LEU A 251 2.80 15.37 0.79
CA LEU A 251 1.52 15.54 0.12
C LEU A 251 0.94 16.88 0.54
N ILE A 252 0.58 17.71 -0.42
CA ILE A 252 -0.08 18.99 -0.18
C ILE A 252 -1.44 19.00 -0.87
N ASP A 253 -2.39 19.72 -0.28
CA ASP A 253 -3.74 19.85 -0.79
C ASP A 253 -3.87 20.89 -1.93
N GLU A 254 -5.10 21.23 -2.30
CA GLU A 254 -5.42 22.23 -3.36
C GLU A 254 -4.97 23.65 -3.00
N ASP A 255 -4.96 23.99 -1.71
CA ASP A 255 -4.50 25.30 -1.21
C ASP A 255 -2.98 25.37 -1.07
N GLY A 256 -2.29 24.23 -1.11
CA GLY A 256 -0.84 24.10 -0.95
C GLY A 256 -0.41 23.82 0.48
N ASP A 257 -1.38 23.57 1.36
CA ASP A 257 -1.13 23.24 2.75
C ASP A 257 -0.74 21.75 2.90
N PRO A 258 0.16 21.43 3.83
CA PRO A 258 0.54 20.04 4.11
C PRO A 258 -0.64 19.20 4.59
N VAL A 259 -0.82 18.02 4.01
CA VAL A 259 -1.78 17.04 4.50
C VAL A 259 -1.28 16.43 5.80
N HIS A 260 -2.10 16.51 6.86
CA HIS A 260 -1.74 16.07 8.21
C HIS A 260 -2.12 14.60 8.45
N GLU A 261 -1.51 13.69 7.68
CA GLU A 261 -1.68 12.25 7.80
C GLU A 261 -0.34 11.57 8.07
N ILE A 262 -0.35 10.40 8.72
CA ILE A 262 0.87 9.70 9.16
C ILE A 262 1.80 9.40 7.98
N PHE A 263 1.23 9.01 6.84
CA PHE A 263 2.00 8.67 5.64
C PHE A 263 1.91 9.74 4.55
N ALA A 264 1.57 10.98 4.90
CA ALA A 264 1.57 12.09 3.95
C ALA A 264 2.94 12.76 3.80
N ARG A 265 3.90 12.42 4.67
CA ARG A 265 5.26 12.98 4.65
C ARG A 265 6.31 11.89 4.77
N VAL A 266 7.30 11.92 3.88
CA VAL A 266 8.41 10.96 3.82
C VAL A 266 9.72 11.71 3.75
N GLU A 267 10.73 11.23 4.46
CA GLU A 267 12.10 11.74 4.37
C GLU A 267 13.03 10.62 3.92
N ARG A 268 13.97 10.93 3.00
CA ARG A 268 15.00 10.02 2.53
C ARG A 268 16.37 10.69 2.61
N THR A 269 17.36 9.90 3.00
CA THR A 269 18.76 10.32 2.98
C THR A 269 19.56 9.30 2.19
N PHE A 270 20.25 9.75 1.15
CA PHE A 270 21.02 8.89 0.27
C PHE A 270 22.34 9.52 -0.12
N GLU A 271 23.26 8.68 -0.59
CA GLU A 271 24.57 9.11 -1.07
C GLU A 271 24.71 8.78 -2.55
N ILE A 272 25.00 9.79 -3.35
CA ILE A 272 25.26 9.61 -4.78
C ILE A 272 26.70 9.21 -4.98
N VAL A 273 26.89 8.05 -5.65
CA VAL A 273 28.19 7.52 -6.04
C VAL A 273 28.17 7.26 -7.55
N ARG A 274 29.04 7.94 -8.30
CA ARG A 274 29.08 7.82 -9.79
C ARG A 274 30.02 6.75 -10.30
N THR A 275 30.99 6.36 -9.46
CA THR A 275 31.91 5.28 -9.80
C THR A 275 31.78 4.18 -8.77
N VAL A 276 31.33 3.01 -9.18
CA VAL A 276 31.49 1.83 -8.37
C VAL A 276 33.00 1.58 -8.31
N ARG A 277 33.68 2.04 -7.26
CA ARG A 277 35.01 1.49 -6.93
C ARG A 277 34.76 -0.01 -6.79
N ALA A 278 35.38 -0.81 -7.68
CA ALA A 278 35.44 -2.23 -7.49
C ALA A 278 35.94 -2.47 -6.07
N VAL A 279 35.02 -2.84 -5.17
CA VAL A 279 35.39 -3.18 -3.79
C VAL A 279 36.32 -4.36 -3.92
N ASN A 280 37.58 -4.12 -3.57
CA ASN A 280 38.59 -5.16 -3.62
C ASN A 280 38.03 -6.32 -2.74
N PRO A 281 37.88 -7.55 -3.24
CA PRO A 281 37.31 -8.66 -2.47
C PRO A 281 37.92 -8.84 -1.08
N LYS A 282 39.18 -8.38 -0.89
CA LYS A 282 39.89 -8.39 0.39
C LYS A 282 39.38 -7.32 1.40
N GLU A 283 38.72 -6.24 0.94
CA GLU A 283 38.14 -5.23 1.83
C GLU A 283 36.68 -5.59 2.24
N ALA A 284 35.96 -6.32 1.39
CA ALA A 284 34.64 -6.86 1.72
C ALA A 284 34.68 -7.89 2.86
N ASP A 285 35.74 -8.70 2.93
CA ASP A 285 35.95 -9.66 4.02
C ASP A 285 36.22 -9.00 5.36
N SER A 286 36.88 -7.83 5.38
CA SER A 286 37.16 -7.10 6.63
C SER A 286 35.91 -6.38 7.19
N ALA A 287 35.01 -5.92 6.36
CA ALA A 287 33.74 -5.33 6.79
C ALA A 287 32.77 -6.37 7.39
N ASN A 288 32.81 -7.60 6.90
CA ASN A 288 31.97 -8.70 7.42
C ASN A 288 32.49 -9.31 8.75
N LEU A 289 33.70 -8.97 9.19
CA LEU A 289 34.25 -9.47 10.46
C LEU A 289 33.59 -8.84 11.70
N TRP A 290 32.97 -7.66 11.56
CA TRP A 290 32.26 -6.98 12.65
C TRP A 290 30.83 -7.46 12.90
N LEU A 291 30.27 -8.24 11.95
CA LEU A 291 28.92 -8.81 12.06
C LEU A 291 28.89 -10.23 12.67
N ARG A 292 30.06 -10.77 13.09
CA ARG A 292 30.18 -12.11 13.69
C ARG A 292 30.56 -12.12 15.17
N ARG A 293 30.21 -11.04 15.90
CA ARG A 293 30.36 -11.03 17.39
C ARG A 293 29.04 -10.71 18.05
#